data_e3c9fec4da92f016e648157b35af63b4
#
_entry.id   e3c9fec4da92f016e648157b35af63b4
#
_cell.length_a   1.000
_cell.length_b   1.000
_cell.length_c   1.000
_cell.angle_alpha   90.00
_cell.angle_beta   90.00
_cell.angle_gamma   90.00
#
_symmetry.space_group_name_H-M   'P 1'
#
loop_
_entity.id
_entity.type
_entity.pdbx_description
1 polymer ?
#
loop_
_entity_poly.entity_id
_entity_poly.type
_entity_poly.pdbx_seq_one_letter_code
_entity_poly.pdbx_strand_id
1 'polypeptide(L)'
;TEIEAWFDANGVWLMTETDIAYDALPAPVKQAFEALTQYEGWKRDDVDMLERKGMEKVYVIEIEKGKEELDLYFDVNGNLLKEVADKDDDSFNYLPSELPASVAQLLNEKYAGYKLLEVELDPVSKLLEVDVLLQSAQLEVCFDVTASYAWVTTSQDVLYTTLPDAVKTAAKNAEKEHAGYELDDEEAEKVVTPTGTYYIVELEMDGKPDIQVEIKEDGTLKQ
;
A
#
# COMPACT_ATOMS: atom_id res chain seq x y z
N THR A 1 6.47 15.83 -24.70
CA THR A 1 6.57 14.36 -24.51
C THR A 1 7.85 14.07 -23.80
N GLU A 2 7.78 13.71 -22.57
CA GLU A 2 8.87 13.20 -21.75
C GLU A 2 8.92 11.69 -21.89
N ILE A 3 10.11 11.11 -21.82
CA ILE A 3 10.31 9.67 -21.88
C ILE A 3 11.34 9.31 -20.82
N GLU A 4 10.96 8.49 -19.89
CA GLU A 4 11.83 7.95 -18.86
C GLU A 4 12.04 6.45 -19.07
N ALA A 5 13.23 5.97 -18.85
CA ALA A 5 13.57 4.56 -19.04
C ALA A 5 14.43 4.03 -17.90
N TRP A 6 14.00 2.94 -17.30
CA TRP A 6 14.69 2.28 -16.19
C TRP A 6 15.42 1.04 -16.65
N PHE A 7 16.62 0.86 -16.10
CA PHE A 7 17.51 -0.26 -16.37
C PHE A 7 18.03 -0.83 -15.05
N ASP A 8 18.23 -2.14 -15.00
CA ASP A 8 18.89 -2.77 -13.85
C ASP A 8 20.40 -2.41 -13.81
N ALA A 9 21.08 -2.83 -12.73
CA ALA A 9 22.52 -2.59 -12.57
C ALA A 9 23.40 -3.25 -13.65
N ASN A 10 22.87 -4.16 -14.45
CA ASN A 10 23.54 -4.82 -15.56
C ASN A 10 23.22 -4.15 -16.92
N GLY A 11 22.42 -3.09 -16.92
CA GLY A 11 21.98 -2.38 -18.12
C GLY A 11 20.86 -3.10 -18.88
N VAL A 12 20.13 -4.00 -18.23
CA VAL A 12 18.93 -4.62 -18.82
C VAL A 12 17.75 -3.65 -18.65
N TRP A 13 17.08 -3.38 -19.76
CA TRP A 13 15.88 -2.56 -19.75
C TRP A 13 14.76 -3.21 -18.92
N LEU A 14 14.18 -2.43 -18.02
CA LEU A 14 13.12 -2.83 -17.11
C LEU A 14 11.76 -2.25 -17.54
N MET A 15 11.70 -0.91 -17.74
CA MET A 15 10.49 -0.19 -18.02
C MET A 15 10.79 1.07 -18.83
N THR A 16 9.80 1.55 -19.57
CA THR A 16 9.75 2.90 -20.14
C THR A 16 8.38 3.51 -19.83
N GLU A 17 8.42 4.70 -19.32
CA GLU A 17 7.27 5.59 -19.17
C GLU A 17 7.33 6.66 -20.25
N THR A 18 6.19 6.99 -20.80
CA THR A 18 6.06 7.98 -21.87
C THR A 18 4.85 8.85 -21.62
N ASP A 19 5.08 10.15 -21.38
CA ASP A 19 4.02 11.16 -21.36
C ASP A 19 3.30 11.19 -22.72
N ILE A 20 2.00 11.01 -22.70
CA ILE A 20 1.13 11.00 -23.90
C ILE A 20 -0.03 11.96 -23.74
N ALA A 21 -0.48 12.52 -24.85
CA ALA A 21 -1.71 13.28 -24.83
C ALA A 21 -2.92 12.39 -24.51
N TYR A 22 -3.87 12.88 -23.73
CA TYR A 22 -5.12 12.17 -23.41
C TYR A 22 -5.82 11.60 -24.64
N ASP A 23 -5.79 12.34 -25.75
CA ASP A 23 -6.41 11.90 -27.01
C ASP A 23 -5.71 10.67 -27.63
N ALA A 24 -4.48 10.39 -27.23
CA ALA A 24 -3.72 9.21 -27.66
C ALA A 24 -4.09 7.92 -26.88
N LEU A 25 -4.81 8.06 -25.77
CA LEU A 25 -5.30 6.89 -25.02
C LEU A 25 -6.19 5.99 -25.88
N PRO A 26 -6.15 4.66 -25.68
CA PRO A 26 -7.13 3.75 -26.26
C PRO A 26 -8.56 4.14 -25.91
N ALA A 27 -9.48 3.97 -26.85
CA ALA A 27 -10.89 4.30 -26.64
C ALA A 27 -11.51 3.59 -25.41
N PRO A 28 -11.22 2.30 -25.11
CA PRO A 28 -11.72 1.67 -23.92
C PRO A 28 -11.25 2.34 -22.62
N VAL A 29 -9.98 2.77 -22.55
CA VAL A 29 -9.41 3.47 -21.38
C VAL A 29 -10.12 4.79 -21.15
N LYS A 30 -10.30 5.61 -22.21
CA LYS A 30 -11.05 6.87 -22.12
C LYS A 30 -12.47 6.66 -21.60
N GLN A 31 -13.19 5.67 -22.18
CA GLN A 31 -14.56 5.36 -21.77
C GLN A 31 -14.64 4.91 -20.31
N ALA A 32 -13.68 4.08 -19.87
CA ALA A 32 -13.62 3.62 -18.50
C ALA A 32 -13.35 4.78 -17.53
N PHE A 33 -12.38 5.63 -17.82
CA PHE A 33 -12.06 6.80 -17.02
C PHE A 33 -13.26 7.76 -16.92
N GLU A 34 -13.89 8.09 -18.03
CA GLU A 34 -15.07 8.98 -18.08
C GLU A 34 -16.30 8.40 -17.33
N ALA A 35 -16.33 7.09 -17.11
CA ALA A 35 -17.40 6.41 -16.35
C ALA A 35 -17.16 6.40 -14.84
N LEU A 36 -15.99 6.83 -14.34
CA LEU A 36 -15.64 6.84 -12.92
C LEU A 36 -16.30 8.02 -12.18
N THR A 37 -17.53 7.82 -11.72
CA THR A 37 -18.30 8.88 -11.04
C THR A 37 -17.78 9.22 -9.65
N GLN A 38 -17.00 8.33 -9.02
CA GLN A 38 -16.39 8.58 -7.70
C GLN A 38 -15.37 9.72 -7.72
N TYR A 39 -14.82 10.06 -8.89
CA TYR A 39 -13.88 11.17 -9.08
C TYR A 39 -14.52 12.43 -9.67
N GLU A 40 -15.84 12.58 -9.54
CA GLU A 40 -16.51 13.82 -9.95
C GLU A 40 -15.93 15.03 -9.21
N GLY A 41 -15.46 16.02 -9.97
CA GLY A 41 -14.83 17.23 -9.43
C GLY A 41 -13.31 17.15 -9.27
N TRP A 42 -12.69 16.01 -9.60
CA TRP A 42 -11.25 15.91 -9.80
C TRP A 42 -10.87 16.45 -11.16
N LYS A 43 -9.69 17.00 -11.29
CA LYS A 43 -9.11 17.40 -12.55
C LYS A 43 -8.09 16.36 -12.99
N ARG A 44 -8.04 16.08 -14.27
CA ARG A 44 -6.95 15.34 -14.87
C ARG A 44 -5.75 16.26 -15.01
N ASP A 45 -4.59 15.79 -14.60
CA ASP A 45 -3.32 16.48 -14.79
C ASP A 45 -2.53 15.81 -15.92
N ASP A 46 -1.86 14.71 -15.69
CA ASP A 46 -1.02 14.05 -16.67
C ASP A 46 -1.55 12.68 -17.13
N VAL A 47 -0.95 12.17 -18.20
CA VAL A 47 -1.30 10.84 -18.76
C VAL A 47 -0.05 10.16 -19.29
N ASP A 48 0.22 8.96 -18.77
CA ASP A 48 1.39 8.19 -19.11
C ASP A 48 1.09 6.83 -19.72
N MET A 49 2.00 6.34 -20.50
CA MET A 49 2.00 5.00 -21.03
C MET A 49 3.23 4.24 -20.54
N LEU A 50 3.00 3.18 -19.78
CA LEU A 50 4.02 2.29 -19.27
C LEU A 50 4.22 1.10 -20.20
N GLU A 51 5.48 0.87 -20.60
CA GLU A 51 5.89 -0.29 -21.38
C GLU A 51 6.92 -1.11 -20.59
N ARG A 52 6.69 -2.42 -20.46
CA ARG A 52 7.58 -3.36 -19.76
C ARG A 52 7.78 -4.61 -20.58
N LYS A 53 8.95 -5.23 -20.41
CA LYS A 53 9.32 -6.40 -21.19
C LYS A 53 8.39 -7.57 -20.95
N GLY A 54 7.71 -8.02 -22.01
CA GLY A 54 6.84 -9.21 -21.97
C GLY A 54 5.46 -8.96 -21.35
N MET A 55 5.11 -7.69 -21.13
CA MET A 55 3.83 -7.29 -20.54
C MET A 55 3.03 -6.41 -21.49
N GLU A 56 1.72 -6.40 -21.31
CA GLU A 56 0.85 -5.45 -22.00
C GLU A 56 1.11 -4.02 -21.49
N LYS A 57 0.83 -3.05 -22.35
CA LYS A 57 0.93 -1.63 -21.98
C LYS A 57 -0.11 -1.28 -20.92
N VAL A 58 0.31 -0.45 -20.00
CA VAL A 58 -0.54 0.14 -18.97
C VAL A 58 -0.63 1.64 -19.21
N TYR A 59 -1.75 2.23 -18.94
CA TYR A 59 -2.00 3.66 -19.05
C TYR A 59 -2.29 4.20 -17.66
N VAL A 60 -1.57 5.23 -17.29
CA VAL A 60 -1.75 5.95 -16.02
C VAL A 60 -2.45 7.26 -16.32
N ILE A 61 -3.46 7.59 -15.56
CA ILE A 61 -4.13 8.89 -15.63
C ILE A 61 -4.03 9.50 -14.23
N GLU A 62 -3.24 10.55 -14.13
CA GLU A 62 -3.13 11.34 -12.93
C GLU A 62 -4.32 12.27 -12.80
N ILE A 63 -4.89 12.33 -11.59
CA ILE A 63 -5.99 13.23 -11.26
C ILE A 63 -5.69 13.99 -9.96
N GLU A 64 -6.03 15.27 -9.92
CA GLU A 64 -5.81 16.15 -8.77
C GLU A 64 -7.10 16.71 -8.19
N LYS A 65 -7.13 16.93 -6.87
CA LYS A 65 -8.18 17.68 -6.19
C LYS A 65 -7.61 18.42 -4.97
N GLY A 66 -7.30 19.67 -5.17
CA GLY A 66 -6.72 20.53 -4.12
C GLY A 66 -5.25 20.20 -3.85
N LYS A 67 -4.95 19.33 -2.91
CA LYS A 67 -3.61 18.81 -2.59
C LYS A 67 -3.56 17.29 -2.66
N GLU A 68 -4.64 16.68 -3.05
CA GLU A 68 -4.72 15.23 -3.23
C GLU A 68 -4.45 14.91 -4.70
N GLU A 69 -3.55 13.99 -4.94
CA GLU A 69 -3.15 13.48 -6.25
C GLU A 69 -3.31 11.96 -6.25
N LEU A 70 -3.88 11.42 -7.34
CA LEU A 70 -4.12 9.99 -7.49
C LEU A 70 -3.74 9.53 -8.89
N ASP A 71 -3.02 8.44 -8.96
CA ASP A 71 -2.72 7.70 -10.18
C ASP A 71 -3.74 6.58 -10.41
N LEU A 72 -4.37 6.61 -11.57
CA LEU A 72 -5.32 5.59 -11.99
C LEU A 72 -4.72 4.73 -13.10
N TYR A 73 -4.43 3.47 -12.81
CA TYR A 73 -3.77 2.53 -13.72
C TYR A 73 -4.79 1.70 -14.49
N PHE A 74 -4.73 1.73 -15.82
CA PHE A 74 -5.64 0.98 -16.71
C PHE A 74 -4.88 0.03 -17.63
N ASP A 75 -5.45 -1.15 -17.88
CA ASP A 75 -5.01 -1.97 -19.01
C ASP A 75 -5.53 -1.40 -20.35
N VAL A 76 -5.06 -1.96 -21.46
CA VAL A 76 -5.46 -1.55 -22.82
C VAL A 76 -6.97 -1.70 -23.08
N ASN A 77 -7.66 -2.56 -22.33
CA ASN A 77 -9.10 -2.81 -22.43
C ASN A 77 -9.94 -1.86 -21.58
N GLY A 78 -9.31 -0.99 -20.78
CA GLY A 78 -9.97 -0.04 -19.90
C GLY A 78 -10.35 -0.64 -18.53
N ASN A 79 -9.79 -1.78 -18.14
CA ASN A 79 -9.97 -2.26 -16.80
C ASN A 79 -9.08 -1.42 -15.86
N LEU A 80 -9.68 -0.84 -14.81
CA LEU A 80 -8.94 -0.17 -13.73
C LEU A 80 -8.21 -1.23 -12.91
N LEU A 81 -6.88 -1.19 -12.94
CA LEU A 81 -6.00 -2.17 -12.30
C LEU A 81 -5.74 -1.81 -10.84
N LYS A 82 -5.42 -0.55 -10.59
CA LYS A 82 -5.17 0.00 -9.26
C LYS A 82 -5.39 1.51 -9.21
N GLU A 83 -5.48 2.04 -8.01
CA GLU A 83 -5.52 3.44 -7.66
C GLU A 83 -4.42 3.68 -6.61
N VAL A 84 -3.54 4.63 -6.81
CA VAL A 84 -2.42 4.94 -5.92
C VAL A 84 -2.46 6.42 -5.59
N ALA A 85 -2.31 6.80 -4.32
CA ALA A 85 -2.05 8.19 -3.99
C ALA A 85 -0.65 8.53 -4.49
N ASP A 86 -0.55 9.59 -5.29
CA ASP A 86 0.75 10.06 -5.70
C ASP A 86 1.53 10.56 -4.48
N LYS A 87 2.63 9.89 -4.23
CA LYS A 87 3.66 10.33 -3.29
C LYS A 87 4.90 10.41 -4.16
N ASP A 88 5.58 11.53 -4.12
CA ASP A 88 6.87 11.82 -4.79
C ASP A 88 7.94 10.73 -4.57
N ASP A 89 7.62 9.46 -4.84
CA ASP A 89 8.49 8.33 -4.58
C ASP A 89 8.68 7.50 -5.84
N ASP A 90 9.93 7.42 -6.29
CA ASP A 90 10.44 6.59 -7.40
C ASP A 90 10.27 5.06 -7.14
N SER A 91 9.33 4.64 -6.29
CA SER A 91 9.14 3.24 -5.97
C SER A 91 8.59 2.48 -7.17
N PHE A 92 9.19 1.34 -7.45
CA PHE A 92 8.77 0.38 -8.47
C PHE A 92 7.39 -0.18 -8.10
N ASN A 93 6.35 0.41 -8.62
CA ASN A 93 4.99 -0.06 -8.42
C ASN A 93 4.71 -1.30 -9.28
N TYR A 94 4.52 -2.46 -8.65
CA TYR A 94 4.06 -3.67 -9.34
C TYR A 94 2.56 -3.59 -9.63
N LEU A 95 2.16 -4.04 -10.80
CA LEU A 95 0.76 -4.26 -11.13
C LEU A 95 0.30 -5.65 -10.66
N PRO A 96 -1.02 -5.92 -10.53
CA PRO A 96 -1.51 -7.25 -10.13
C PRO A 96 -0.95 -8.40 -10.96
N SER A 97 -0.72 -8.18 -12.25
CA SER A 97 -0.12 -9.15 -13.18
C SER A 97 1.38 -9.38 -12.97
N GLU A 98 2.04 -8.53 -12.20
CA GLU A 98 3.48 -8.55 -11.93
C GLU A 98 3.82 -9.13 -10.58
N LEU A 99 2.83 -9.29 -9.71
CA LEU A 99 3.07 -9.90 -8.40
C LEU A 99 3.66 -11.31 -8.56
N PRO A 100 4.68 -11.66 -7.77
CA PRO A 100 5.16 -13.04 -7.72
C PRO A 100 4.01 -14.02 -7.50
N ALA A 101 4.05 -15.17 -8.18
CA ALA A 101 2.93 -16.12 -8.16
C ALA A 101 2.52 -16.54 -6.74
N SER A 102 3.48 -16.71 -5.83
CA SER A 102 3.22 -17.04 -4.41
C SER A 102 2.52 -15.90 -3.67
N VAL A 103 2.85 -14.64 -3.96
CA VAL A 103 2.20 -13.45 -3.40
C VAL A 103 0.76 -13.37 -3.89
N ALA A 104 0.55 -13.42 -5.21
CA ALA A 104 -0.78 -13.37 -5.81
C ALA A 104 -1.68 -14.52 -5.31
N GLN A 105 -1.12 -15.73 -5.18
CA GLN A 105 -1.85 -16.87 -4.64
C GLN A 105 -2.31 -16.61 -3.20
N LEU A 106 -1.41 -16.17 -2.32
CA LEU A 106 -1.74 -15.89 -0.92
C LEU A 106 -2.79 -14.80 -0.79
N LEU A 107 -2.65 -13.70 -1.55
CA LEU A 107 -3.63 -12.61 -1.53
C LEU A 107 -5.01 -13.11 -1.96
N ASN A 108 -5.09 -13.91 -3.03
CA ASN A 108 -6.36 -14.49 -3.48
C ASN A 108 -6.97 -15.47 -2.48
N GLU A 109 -6.14 -16.27 -1.78
CA GLU A 109 -6.62 -17.25 -0.80
C GLU A 109 -7.10 -16.59 0.50
N LYS A 110 -6.36 -15.60 1.01
CA LYS A 110 -6.66 -14.96 2.30
C LYS A 110 -7.57 -13.73 2.20
N TYR A 111 -7.44 -12.97 1.11
CA TYR A 111 -8.06 -11.66 0.94
C TYR A 111 -8.87 -11.58 -0.36
N ALA A 112 -9.62 -12.65 -0.67
CA ALA A 112 -10.41 -12.73 -1.90
C ALA A 112 -11.25 -11.48 -2.15
N GLY A 113 -11.10 -10.88 -3.35
CA GLY A 113 -11.78 -9.64 -3.73
C GLY A 113 -11.03 -8.36 -3.32
N TYR A 114 -9.77 -8.48 -2.92
CA TYR A 114 -8.92 -7.32 -2.67
C TYR A 114 -8.74 -6.48 -3.94
N LYS A 115 -8.51 -5.18 -3.74
CA LYS A 115 -7.94 -4.30 -4.77
C LYS A 115 -6.52 -3.98 -4.37
N LEU A 116 -5.59 -4.08 -5.31
CA LEU A 116 -4.22 -3.67 -5.09
C LEU A 116 -4.16 -2.14 -5.04
N LEU A 117 -3.53 -1.60 -4.02
CA LEU A 117 -3.30 -0.17 -3.87
C LEU A 117 -1.86 0.18 -4.24
N GLU A 118 -0.89 -0.45 -3.57
CA GLU A 118 0.53 -0.16 -3.74
C GLU A 118 1.37 -1.43 -3.57
N VAL A 119 2.56 -1.45 -4.15
CA VAL A 119 3.55 -2.50 -3.92
C VAL A 119 4.92 -1.87 -3.85
N GLU A 120 5.58 -2.01 -2.72
CA GLU A 120 6.91 -1.49 -2.48
C GLU A 120 7.89 -2.58 -2.10
N LEU A 121 9.13 -2.45 -2.54
CA LEU A 121 10.23 -3.31 -2.09
C LEU A 121 11.19 -2.49 -1.23
N ASP A 122 11.16 -2.72 0.10
CA ASP A 122 12.19 -2.15 0.96
C ASP A 122 13.55 -2.84 0.71
N PRO A 123 14.53 -2.12 0.18
CA PRO A 123 15.83 -2.69 -0.15
C PRO A 123 16.69 -3.00 1.10
N VAL A 124 16.32 -2.49 2.26
CA VAL A 124 17.04 -2.70 3.53
C VAL A 124 16.52 -3.91 4.27
N SER A 125 15.23 -3.95 4.57
CA SER A 125 14.57 -5.07 5.25
C SER A 125 14.42 -6.29 4.36
N LYS A 126 14.43 -6.11 3.02
CA LYS A 126 14.13 -7.15 2.02
C LYS A 126 12.70 -7.65 2.11
N LEU A 127 11.80 -6.79 2.55
CA LEU A 127 10.36 -7.06 2.53
C LEU A 127 9.75 -6.49 1.24
N LEU A 128 8.86 -7.24 0.64
CA LEU A 128 7.90 -6.76 -0.34
C LEU A 128 6.63 -6.41 0.42
N GLU A 129 6.31 -5.15 0.46
CA GLU A 129 5.12 -4.58 1.09
C GLU A 129 4.04 -4.45 0.02
N VAL A 130 2.85 -4.95 0.32
CA VAL A 130 1.73 -4.97 -0.62
C VAL A 130 0.50 -4.41 0.08
N ASP A 131 0.13 -3.21 -0.30
CA ASP A 131 -1.07 -2.56 0.19
C ASP A 131 -2.29 -3.00 -0.61
N VAL A 132 -3.31 -3.43 0.10
CA VAL A 132 -4.56 -3.86 -0.50
C VAL A 132 -5.77 -3.27 0.22
N LEU A 133 -6.78 -2.92 -0.55
CA LEU A 133 -8.09 -2.56 -0.03
C LEU A 133 -8.99 -3.79 -0.05
N LEU A 134 -9.44 -4.22 1.12
CA LEU A 134 -10.42 -5.30 1.27
C LEU A 134 -11.71 -4.75 1.88
N GLN A 135 -12.77 -4.64 1.08
CA GLN A 135 -14.01 -3.95 1.43
C GLN A 135 -13.75 -2.46 1.74
N SER A 136 -13.65 -2.08 3.02
CA SER A 136 -13.34 -0.72 3.47
C SER A 136 -12.10 -0.65 4.36
N ALA A 137 -11.36 -1.75 4.51
CA ALA A 137 -10.15 -1.82 5.30
C ALA A 137 -8.93 -1.86 4.39
N GLN A 138 -7.98 -0.97 4.62
CA GLN A 138 -6.65 -1.05 4.04
C GLN A 138 -5.83 -2.05 4.86
N LEU A 139 -5.13 -2.94 4.18
CA LEU A 139 -4.23 -3.92 4.76
C LEU A 139 -2.86 -3.76 4.12
N GLU A 140 -1.82 -3.71 4.93
CA GLU A 140 -0.45 -3.89 4.47
C GLU A 140 -0.04 -5.36 4.64
N VAL A 141 0.44 -5.99 3.59
CA VAL A 141 0.83 -7.41 3.61
C VAL A 141 2.29 -7.54 3.21
N CYS A 142 3.14 -7.96 4.16
CA CYS A 142 4.58 -8.05 3.95
C CYS A 142 5.03 -9.48 3.64
N PHE A 143 5.98 -9.58 2.69
CA PHE A 143 6.57 -10.83 2.23
C PHE A 143 8.10 -10.75 2.24
N ASP A 144 8.76 -11.77 2.77
CA ASP A 144 10.22 -11.87 2.74
C ASP A 144 10.70 -12.37 1.37
N VAL A 145 11.34 -11.48 0.58
CA VAL A 145 11.84 -11.83 -0.75
C VAL A 145 12.99 -12.82 -0.70
N THR A 146 13.75 -12.89 0.40
CA THR A 146 14.86 -13.84 0.58
C THR A 146 14.38 -15.23 0.90
N ALA A 147 13.16 -15.38 1.42
CA ALA A 147 12.49 -16.63 1.74
C ALA A 147 11.44 -17.01 0.68
N SER A 148 11.67 -16.73 -0.59
CA SER A 148 10.78 -17.03 -1.71
C SER A 148 9.39 -16.40 -1.55
N TYR A 149 9.35 -15.16 -1.07
CA TYR A 149 8.12 -14.41 -0.77
C TYR A 149 7.24 -15.10 0.28
N ALA A 150 7.87 -15.62 1.33
CA ALA A 150 7.10 -16.13 2.47
C ALA A 150 6.36 -14.95 3.14
N TRP A 151 5.08 -15.15 3.45
CA TRP A 151 4.29 -14.17 4.19
C TRP A 151 4.86 -13.96 5.60
N VAL A 152 5.08 -12.72 5.96
CA VAL A 152 5.65 -12.30 7.25
C VAL A 152 4.58 -11.70 8.15
N THR A 153 3.90 -10.65 7.67
CA THR A 153 2.88 -9.93 8.44
C THR A 153 1.71 -9.53 7.56
N THR A 154 0.60 -9.26 8.22
CA THR A 154 -0.47 -8.41 7.70
C THR A 154 -0.86 -7.44 8.78
N SER A 155 -0.77 -6.16 8.51
CA SER A 155 -1.15 -5.10 9.41
C SER A 155 -2.41 -4.36 8.95
N GLN A 156 -3.07 -3.73 9.89
CA GLN A 156 -4.30 -2.97 9.69
C GLN A 156 -4.49 -2.00 10.84
N ASP A 157 -4.83 -0.76 10.51
CA ASP A 157 -5.28 0.21 11.51
C ASP A 157 -6.66 -0.17 12.03
N VAL A 158 -6.80 -0.10 13.33
CA VAL A 158 -8.04 -0.41 14.04
C VAL A 158 -8.32 0.65 15.11
N LEU A 159 -9.59 0.91 15.39
CA LEU A 159 -9.93 1.80 16.48
C LEU A 159 -9.47 1.21 17.81
N TYR A 160 -8.81 1.99 18.65
CA TYR A 160 -8.37 1.59 19.99
C TYR A 160 -9.50 0.97 20.81
N THR A 161 -10.72 1.50 20.69
CA THR A 161 -11.91 1.01 21.39
C THR A 161 -12.25 -0.45 21.08
N THR A 162 -11.80 -0.97 19.92
CA THR A 162 -12.07 -2.35 19.48
C THR A 162 -11.03 -3.37 19.98
N LEU A 163 -9.94 -2.90 20.59
CA LEU A 163 -8.87 -3.77 21.10
C LEU A 163 -9.38 -4.70 22.22
N PRO A 164 -8.77 -5.89 22.38
CA PRO A 164 -9.01 -6.76 23.54
C PRO A 164 -8.76 -6.03 24.87
N ASP A 165 -9.54 -6.33 25.90
CA ASP A 165 -9.39 -5.67 27.20
C ASP A 165 -8.02 -5.89 27.85
N ALA A 166 -7.39 -7.04 27.59
CA ALA A 166 -6.02 -7.32 28.04
C ALA A 166 -5.00 -6.37 27.40
N VAL A 167 -5.16 -6.09 26.10
CA VAL A 167 -4.30 -5.15 25.36
C VAL A 167 -4.50 -3.73 25.88
N LYS A 168 -5.73 -3.27 26.01
CA LYS A 168 -6.05 -1.95 26.59
C LYS A 168 -5.48 -1.75 27.99
N THR A 169 -5.51 -2.81 28.80
CA THR A 169 -4.94 -2.79 30.16
C THR A 169 -3.43 -2.65 30.12
N ALA A 170 -2.76 -3.39 29.25
CA ALA A 170 -1.32 -3.32 29.09
C ALA A 170 -0.87 -1.96 28.53
N ALA A 171 -1.59 -1.40 27.54
CA ALA A 171 -1.34 -0.08 27.00
C ALA A 171 -1.38 1.01 28.08
N LYS A 172 -2.43 1.02 28.92
CA LYS A 172 -2.55 1.94 30.06
C LYS A 172 -1.48 1.74 31.14
N ASN A 173 -0.90 0.55 31.27
CA ASN A 173 0.21 0.34 32.16
C ASN A 173 1.52 0.87 31.55
N ALA A 174 1.73 0.67 30.26
CA ALA A 174 2.87 1.26 29.54
C ALA A 174 2.86 2.79 29.62
N GLU A 175 1.72 3.45 29.44
CA GLU A 175 1.57 4.90 29.63
C GLU A 175 2.06 5.35 31.04
N LYS A 176 1.69 4.63 32.10
CA LYS A 176 2.12 4.96 33.46
C LYS A 176 3.62 4.79 33.68
N GLU A 177 4.25 3.87 32.95
CA GLU A 177 5.70 3.61 33.02
C GLU A 177 6.50 4.67 32.25
N HIS A 178 5.90 5.36 31.28
CA HIS A 178 6.52 6.40 30.45
C HIS A 178 6.04 7.80 30.87
N ALA A 179 6.61 8.32 31.92
CA ALA A 179 6.18 9.60 32.51
C ALA A 179 6.20 10.77 31.51
N GLY A 180 5.05 11.40 31.31
CA GLY A 180 4.85 12.54 30.40
C GLY A 180 4.41 12.18 29.00
N TYR A 181 4.33 10.90 28.67
CA TYR A 181 3.69 10.42 27.46
C TYR A 181 2.19 10.17 27.71
N GLU A 182 1.39 10.41 26.71
CA GLU A 182 -0.04 10.13 26.69
C GLU A 182 -0.32 9.02 25.65
N LEU A 183 -1.20 8.12 25.99
CA LEU A 183 -1.61 7.05 25.08
C LEU A 183 -2.51 7.62 23.99
N ASP A 184 -2.19 7.33 22.71
CA ASP A 184 -3.17 7.49 21.64
C ASP A 184 -4.31 6.49 21.87
N ASP A 185 -5.48 6.99 22.22
CA ASP A 185 -6.68 6.19 22.49
C ASP A 185 -7.71 6.23 21.33
N GLU A 186 -7.32 6.78 20.19
CA GLU A 186 -8.13 6.81 18.97
C GLU A 186 -7.83 5.60 18.09
N GLU A 187 -6.58 5.35 17.77
CA GLU A 187 -6.13 4.32 16.83
C GLU A 187 -5.08 3.37 17.42
N ALA A 188 -4.92 2.24 16.78
CA ALA A 188 -3.87 1.26 17.03
C ALA A 188 -3.68 0.39 15.79
N GLU A 189 -2.51 -0.19 15.63
CA GLU A 189 -2.26 -1.13 14.56
C GLU A 189 -2.44 -2.58 15.05
N LYS A 190 -3.19 -3.37 14.28
CA LYS A 190 -3.32 -4.82 14.49
C LYS A 190 -2.40 -5.55 13.54
N VAL A 191 -1.46 -6.32 14.06
CA VAL A 191 -0.49 -7.09 13.26
C VAL A 191 -0.73 -8.57 13.44
N VAL A 192 -0.95 -9.27 12.33
CA VAL A 192 -1.10 -10.73 12.25
C VAL A 192 0.15 -11.33 11.65
N THR A 193 0.69 -12.37 12.30
CA THR A 193 1.88 -13.10 11.85
C THR A 193 1.59 -14.61 11.76
N PRO A 194 2.48 -15.43 11.20
CA PRO A 194 2.34 -16.89 11.24
C PRO A 194 2.28 -17.48 12.66
N THR A 195 2.75 -16.74 13.67
CA THR A 195 2.85 -17.22 15.06
C THR A 195 1.80 -16.64 16.00
N GLY A 196 1.00 -15.68 15.53
CA GLY A 196 -0.07 -15.07 16.34
C GLY A 196 -0.32 -13.61 15.99
N THR A 197 -1.19 -13.00 16.77
CA THR A 197 -1.59 -11.59 16.62
C THR A 197 -0.98 -10.76 17.75
N TYR A 198 -0.55 -9.55 17.43
CA TYR A 198 -0.21 -8.52 18.40
C TYR A 198 -0.76 -7.17 17.93
N TYR A 199 -0.70 -6.19 18.81
CA TYR A 199 -1.17 -4.83 18.55
C TYR A 199 -0.03 -3.86 18.85
N ILE A 200 0.08 -2.82 18.06
CA ILE A 200 0.98 -1.69 18.30
C ILE A 200 0.10 -0.53 18.76
N VAL A 201 0.41 0.04 19.90
CA VAL A 201 -0.18 1.28 20.39
C VAL A 201 0.90 2.33 20.51
N GLU A 202 0.56 3.58 20.31
CA GLU A 202 1.49 4.69 20.38
C GLU A 202 1.31 5.48 21.68
N LEU A 203 2.44 5.92 22.22
CA LEU A 203 2.51 6.87 23.31
C LEU A 203 3.16 8.12 22.77
N GLU A 204 2.48 9.24 22.90
CA GLU A 204 2.86 10.52 22.33
C GLU A 204 3.30 11.52 23.42
N MET A 205 4.24 12.39 23.08
CA MET A 205 4.68 13.48 23.94
C MET A 205 5.14 14.67 23.10
N ASP A 206 4.59 15.83 23.35
CA ASP A 206 4.95 17.07 22.64
C ASP A 206 6.47 17.27 22.54
N GLY A 207 6.98 17.35 21.29
CA GLY A 207 8.39 17.59 21.00
C GLY A 207 9.33 16.42 21.29
N LYS A 208 8.80 15.22 21.42
CA LYS A 208 9.55 13.96 21.54
C LYS A 208 9.10 12.99 20.44
N PRO A 209 9.96 12.02 20.07
CA PRO A 209 9.52 10.91 19.25
C PRO A 209 8.49 10.07 20.00
N ASP A 210 7.53 9.53 19.24
CA ASP A 210 6.52 8.63 19.76
C ASP A 210 7.14 7.28 20.16
N ILE A 211 6.52 6.62 21.11
CA ILE A 211 6.94 5.31 21.60
C ILE A 211 5.91 4.27 21.16
N GLN A 212 6.32 3.35 20.30
CA GLN A 212 5.51 2.22 19.92
C GLN A 212 5.61 1.10 20.95
N VAL A 213 4.48 0.59 21.41
CA VAL A 213 4.38 -0.51 22.38
C VAL A 213 3.69 -1.70 21.72
N GLU A 214 4.45 -2.77 21.51
CA GLU A 214 3.94 -4.02 20.94
C GLU A 214 3.35 -4.92 22.02
N ILE A 215 2.07 -5.23 21.92
CA ILE A 215 1.29 -5.97 22.92
C ILE A 215 0.61 -7.18 22.28
N LYS A 216 0.89 -8.38 22.76
CA LYS A 216 0.20 -9.59 22.31
C LYS A 216 -1.27 -9.58 22.73
N GLU A 217 -2.07 -10.38 22.06
CA GLU A 217 -3.52 -10.48 22.29
C GLU A 217 -3.89 -10.82 23.76
N ASP A 218 -2.99 -11.50 24.49
CA ASP A 218 -3.15 -11.81 25.92
C ASP A 218 -2.72 -10.69 26.87
N GLY A 219 -2.26 -9.55 26.35
CA GLY A 219 -1.78 -8.40 27.11
C GLY A 219 -0.32 -8.46 27.53
N THR A 220 0.46 -9.47 27.12
CA THR A 220 1.89 -9.51 27.36
C THR A 220 2.65 -8.66 26.34
N LEU A 221 3.69 -7.93 26.79
CA LEU A 221 4.55 -7.17 25.87
C LEU A 221 5.34 -8.13 24.98
N LYS A 222 5.44 -7.78 23.70
CA LYS A 222 6.32 -8.47 22.76
C LYS A 222 7.75 -7.96 22.98
N GLN A 223 8.68 -8.86 23.20
CA GLN A 223 10.11 -8.56 23.42
C GLN A 223 10.86 -8.55 22.09
#